data_672117b4784e67d9ea4e6b89f6f0c4d0
#
_entry.id   672117b4784e67d9ea4e6b89f6f0c4d0
#
_cell.length_a   1.000
_cell.length_b   1.000
_cell.length_c   1.000
_cell.angle_alpha   90.00
_cell.angle_beta   90.00
_cell.angle_gamma   90.00
#
_symmetry.space_group_name_H-M   'P 1'
#
loop_
_entity.id
_entity.type
_entity.pdbx_description
1 polymer ?
#
loop_
_entity_poly.entity_id
_entity_poly.type
_entity_poly.pdbx_seq_one_letter_code
_entity_poly.pdbx_strand_id
1 'polypeptide(L)'
;MKAQYLYALLAAAAFLTAQAFAFTISPRHLAMGEIALRGTLNTSCISTRGGRAYLHIEIETEGFPVMGRAYRQKNIAVVLDRSGSMADEGKLDYAKRAISSLIDQLSSADYLAVVLYDSEVYTILPRQRVRDKEQIKDLLRRVAPGGSTNLGGGMVEGFRQLEGSPGNSSVNRVILLSDGLANKGVTDPRELERIANSYRNRSVSLTAMGVGLDYNEDLMMGLAESGGGNYYFIENPRQLASDFERELGGITTVVAQNAVIGLTLGRGVAVRDVIGYEWNGEVGRVTIPVGDLSASEHREITVELDIPEGRDGRRIASGELLYPGADLKHPSSFSVDMRYSDDLSDLKKGTNWDVQAKTEVALSTRNVEHAMKALDEGRPEEAEAQLSVARRALTSSSAMVNAPSFAPVMQEQIDALGEYAKDVRDSTADRKQVKKSVQFRNYETQKQKR
;
A
#
# COMPACT_ATOMS: atom_id res chain seq x y z
N MET A 1 -51.72 -22.22 45.20
CA MET A 1 -50.98 -20.98 44.99
C MET A 1 -49.45 -21.05 45.23
N LYS A 2 -48.84 -22.18 45.58
CA LYS A 2 -47.39 -22.29 45.78
C LYS A 2 -46.59 -22.96 44.61
N ALA A 3 -47.28 -23.59 43.69
CA ALA A 3 -46.62 -24.29 42.55
C ALA A 3 -46.40 -23.40 41.31
N GLN A 4 -47.15 -22.31 41.14
CA GLN A 4 -47.02 -21.39 40.01
C GLN A 4 -45.83 -20.41 40.13
N TYR A 5 -45.38 -20.14 41.35
CA TYR A 5 -44.22 -19.26 41.57
C TYR A 5 -42.86 -19.96 41.35
N LEU A 6 -42.83 -21.30 41.42
CA LEU A 6 -41.58 -22.05 41.21
C LEU A 6 -41.21 -22.18 39.73
N TYR A 7 -42.21 -22.22 38.84
CA TYR A 7 -41.98 -22.24 37.38
C TYR A 7 -41.60 -20.87 36.83
N ALA A 8 -42.04 -19.78 37.42
CA ALA A 8 -41.67 -18.43 37.02
C ALA A 8 -40.22 -18.09 37.42
N LEU A 9 -39.70 -18.62 38.51
CA LEU A 9 -38.31 -18.43 38.96
C LEU A 9 -37.32 -19.30 38.18
N LEU A 10 -37.69 -20.48 37.73
CA LEU A 10 -36.87 -21.35 36.88
C LEU A 10 -36.80 -20.86 35.42
N ALA A 11 -37.86 -20.22 34.90
CA ALA A 11 -37.86 -19.59 33.58
C ALA A 11 -37.03 -18.29 33.54
N ALA A 12 -36.97 -17.53 34.66
CA ALA A 12 -36.15 -16.34 34.77
C ALA A 12 -34.63 -16.65 34.92
N ALA A 13 -34.28 -17.78 35.54
CA ALA A 13 -32.88 -18.22 35.67
C ALA A 13 -32.31 -18.81 34.38
N ALA A 14 -33.16 -19.38 33.50
CA ALA A 14 -32.72 -19.89 32.19
C ALA A 14 -32.54 -18.80 31.13
N PHE A 15 -33.07 -17.59 31.34
CA PHE A 15 -32.90 -16.44 30.45
C PHE A 15 -31.66 -15.60 30.73
N LEU A 16 -30.98 -15.84 31.86
CA LEU A 16 -29.79 -15.06 32.27
C LEU A 16 -28.46 -15.71 31.90
N THR A 17 -28.45 -16.89 31.30
CA THR A 17 -27.20 -17.58 30.90
C THR A 17 -26.98 -17.71 29.39
N ALA A 18 -27.84 -17.09 28.55
CA ALA A 18 -27.69 -17.07 27.10
C ALA A 18 -27.45 -15.67 26.53
N GLN A 19 -26.85 -14.77 27.32
CA GLN A 19 -26.16 -13.65 26.70
C GLN A 19 -24.79 -14.16 26.21
N ALA A 20 -24.83 -14.96 25.14
CA ALA A 20 -23.72 -15.08 24.24
C ALA A 20 -23.25 -13.66 23.92
N PHE A 21 -21.98 -13.40 24.17
CA PHE A 21 -21.26 -12.23 23.70
C PHE A 21 -21.36 -12.18 22.15
N ALA A 22 -22.50 -11.74 21.65
CA ALA A 22 -22.57 -11.14 20.34
C ALA A 22 -21.89 -9.77 20.52
N PHE A 23 -20.64 -9.70 20.20
CA PHE A 23 -20.00 -8.44 19.84
C PHE A 23 -20.73 -7.94 18.59
N THR A 24 -21.88 -7.35 18.77
CA THR A 24 -22.43 -6.40 17.82
C THR A 24 -21.50 -5.21 17.87
N ILE A 25 -20.51 -5.21 16.96
CA ILE A 25 -19.78 -4.00 16.60
C ILE A 25 -20.84 -3.11 15.96
N SER A 26 -21.47 -2.23 16.76
CA SER A 26 -22.18 -1.08 16.20
C SER A 26 -21.16 -0.37 15.31
N PRO A 27 -21.49 -0.06 14.05
CA PRO A 27 -20.67 0.84 13.28
C PRO A 27 -20.64 2.16 14.07
N ARG A 28 -19.56 2.42 14.78
CA ARG A 28 -19.30 3.76 15.29
C ARG A 28 -19.18 4.61 14.03
N HIS A 29 -20.10 5.52 13.82
CA HIS A 29 -19.86 6.63 12.91
C HIS A 29 -18.64 7.36 13.47
N LEU A 30 -17.53 7.27 12.74
CA LEU A 30 -16.31 8.00 13.04
C LEU A 30 -16.64 9.50 13.01
N ALA A 31 -16.08 10.27 13.93
CA ALA A 31 -16.21 11.72 13.87
C ALA A 31 -15.44 12.22 12.62
N MET A 32 -15.93 13.29 12.00
CA MET A 32 -15.36 13.82 10.74
C MET A 32 -13.86 14.09 10.87
N GLY A 33 -13.06 13.43 10.01
CA GLY A 33 -11.59 13.51 9.98
C GLY A 33 -10.89 12.52 10.92
N GLU A 34 -11.60 11.58 11.50
CA GLU A 34 -11.06 10.50 12.33
C GLU A 34 -10.46 9.40 11.45
N ILE A 35 -9.33 8.88 11.85
CA ILE A 35 -8.71 7.71 11.23
C ILE A 35 -8.92 6.54 12.20
N ALA A 36 -9.64 5.51 11.77
CA ALA A 36 -9.80 4.30 12.54
C ALA A 36 -8.66 3.33 12.24
N LEU A 37 -8.14 2.71 13.29
CA LEU A 37 -7.21 1.58 13.21
C LEU A 37 -7.84 0.39 13.92
N ARG A 38 -7.97 -0.73 13.20
CA ARG A 38 -8.51 -1.98 13.76
C ARG A 38 -7.52 -3.11 13.54
N GLY A 39 -7.44 -4.02 14.50
CA GLY A 39 -6.66 -5.25 14.37
C GLY A 39 -7.53 -6.45 14.72
N THR A 40 -7.48 -7.50 13.90
CA THR A 40 -8.25 -8.73 14.09
C THR A 40 -7.40 -9.94 13.75
N LEU A 41 -7.39 -10.96 14.60
CA LEU A 41 -6.67 -12.21 14.32
C LEU A 41 -7.53 -13.15 13.45
N ASN A 42 -6.89 -13.93 12.58
CA ASN A 42 -7.57 -14.99 11.82
C ASN A 42 -8.08 -16.11 12.73
N THR A 43 -7.60 -16.20 13.95
CA THR A 43 -8.11 -17.10 14.99
C THR A 43 -7.98 -16.49 16.38
N SER A 44 -8.99 -16.70 17.22
CA SER A 44 -8.98 -16.32 18.64
C SER A 44 -8.51 -17.44 19.57
N CYS A 45 -8.21 -18.64 19.00
CA CYS A 45 -7.77 -19.82 19.75
C CYS A 45 -6.72 -20.60 18.96
N ILE A 46 -5.63 -20.98 19.63
CA ILE A 46 -4.52 -21.76 19.03
C ILE A 46 -4.15 -22.95 19.92
N SER A 47 -3.47 -23.97 19.36
CA SER A 47 -2.95 -25.09 20.13
C SER A 47 -2.03 -24.64 21.27
N THR A 48 -2.00 -25.39 22.37
CA THR A 48 -1.10 -25.15 23.50
C THR A 48 0.38 -25.19 23.09
N ARG A 49 0.71 -25.82 21.96
CA ARG A 49 2.06 -25.85 21.36
C ARG A 49 2.41 -24.57 20.61
N GLY A 50 1.47 -23.62 20.52
CA GLY A 50 1.64 -22.43 19.69
C GLY A 50 1.51 -22.75 18.20
N GLY A 51 2.07 -21.89 17.37
CA GLY A 51 2.03 -22.04 15.93
C GLY A 51 1.92 -20.71 15.20
N ARG A 52 1.39 -20.74 13.98
CA ARG A 52 1.26 -19.58 13.13
C ARG A 52 -0.14 -18.98 13.25
N ALA A 53 -0.19 -17.65 13.33
CA ALA A 53 -1.43 -16.88 13.27
C ALA A 53 -1.23 -15.64 12.40
N TYR A 54 -2.32 -15.04 11.96
CA TYR A 54 -2.29 -13.84 11.12
C TYR A 54 -3.09 -12.72 11.79
N LEU A 55 -2.46 -11.55 11.89
CA LEU A 55 -3.08 -10.32 12.33
C LEU A 55 -3.43 -9.50 11.09
N HIS A 56 -4.71 -9.24 10.91
CA HIS A 56 -5.21 -8.36 9.88
C HIS A 56 -5.44 -6.97 10.48
N ILE A 57 -4.84 -5.96 9.90
CA ILE A 57 -4.92 -4.57 10.33
C ILE A 57 -5.67 -3.78 9.27
N GLU A 58 -6.71 -3.07 9.68
CA GLU A 58 -7.52 -2.20 8.82
C GLU A 58 -7.33 -0.75 9.24
N ILE A 59 -7.04 0.11 8.27
CA ILE A 59 -7.04 1.56 8.40
C ILE A 59 -8.22 2.09 7.57
N GLU A 60 -9.13 2.79 8.21
CA GLU A 60 -10.23 3.48 7.55
C GLU A 60 -10.12 4.98 7.81
N THR A 61 -10.17 5.77 6.76
CA THR A 61 -10.21 7.22 6.84
C THR A 61 -11.58 7.72 6.39
N GLU A 62 -12.19 8.59 7.17
CA GLU A 62 -13.44 9.19 6.73
C GLU A 62 -13.26 10.19 5.59
N GLY A 63 -14.32 10.32 4.79
CA GLY A 63 -14.43 11.37 3.79
C GLY A 63 -14.50 12.75 4.44
N PHE A 64 -13.86 13.75 3.84
CA PHE A 64 -13.98 15.11 4.32
C PHE A 64 -15.32 15.72 3.94
N PRO A 65 -15.97 16.48 4.84
CA PRO A 65 -16.93 17.48 4.40
C PRO A 65 -16.14 18.55 3.64
N VAL A 66 -16.68 18.96 2.52
CA VAL A 66 -16.14 20.04 1.66
C VAL A 66 -16.01 21.38 2.39
N MET A 67 -16.61 21.51 3.57
CA MET A 67 -16.60 22.72 4.39
C MET A 67 -15.82 22.52 5.69
N GLY A 68 -14.68 23.21 5.83
CA GLY A 68 -14.07 23.48 7.14
C GLY A 68 -12.62 23.08 7.35
N ARG A 69 -11.94 22.37 6.43
CA ARG A 69 -10.49 22.17 6.56
C ARG A 69 -9.70 23.25 5.86
N ALA A 70 -8.70 23.76 6.56
CA ALA A 70 -7.73 24.67 5.95
C ALA A 70 -7.11 23.98 4.71
N TYR A 71 -7.12 24.67 3.57
CA TYR A 71 -6.46 24.25 2.35
C TYR A 71 -5.02 23.86 2.65
N ARG A 72 -4.70 22.58 2.40
CA ARG A 72 -3.32 22.13 2.49
C ARG A 72 -2.58 22.50 1.21
N GLN A 73 -1.56 23.31 1.36
CA GLN A 73 -0.68 23.73 0.26
C GLN A 73 0.03 22.51 -0.32
N LYS A 74 0.03 22.41 -1.64
CA LYS A 74 0.77 21.36 -2.34
C LYS A 74 2.14 21.90 -2.76
N ASN A 75 3.19 21.14 -2.49
CA ASN A 75 4.52 21.36 -3.00
C ASN A 75 4.89 20.15 -3.84
N ILE A 76 4.90 20.33 -5.15
CA ILE A 76 5.14 19.24 -6.09
C ILE A 76 6.44 19.51 -6.84
N ALA A 77 7.31 18.50 -6.92
CA ALA A 77 8.45 18.49 -7.84
C ALA A 77 8.22 17.40 -8.87
N VAL A 78 8.04 17.76 -10.12
CA VAL A 78 8.00 16.81 -11.23
C VAL A 78 9.41 16.60 -11.73
N VAL A 79 9.86 15.34 -11.73
CA VAL A 79 11.18 14.91 -12.19
C VAL A 79 10.96 14.07 -13.44
N LEU A 80 11.26 14.65 -14.59
CA LEU A 80 10.93 14.10 -15.90
C LEU A 80 12.18 13.59 -16.61
N ASP A 81 12.17 12.32 -16.94
CA ASP A 81 13.10 11.73 -17.89
C ASP A 81 12.93 12.36 -19.28
N ARG A 82 14.01 12.83 -19.86
CA ARG A 82 14.06 13.25 -21.25
C ARG A 82 15.14 12.51 -22.05
N SER A 83 15.59 11.34 -21.55
CA SER A 83 16.55 10.48 -22.25
C SER A 83 16.10 10.14 -23.68
N GLY A 84 17.01 9.60 -24.49
CA GLY A 84 16.75 9.34 -25.91
C GLY A 84 15.52 8.46 -26.15
N SER A 85 15.28 7.46 -25.29
CA SER A 85 14.13 6.54 -25.36
C SER A 85 12.76 7.24 -25.18
N MET A 86 12.72 8.37 -24.50
CA MET A 86 11.49 9.16 -24.35
C MET A 86 11.00 9.78 -25.68
N ALA A 87 11.80 9.75 -26.76
CA ALA A 87 11.35 10.14 -28.08
C ALA A 87 10.40 9.12 -28.70
N ASP A 88 10.56 7.84 -28.33
CA ASP A 88 9.80 6.75 -28.92
C ASP A 88 8.34 6.80 -28.50
N GLU A 89 7.44 6.40 -29.40
CA GLU A 89 5.99 6.34 -29.18
C GLU A 89 5.34 7.65 -28.65
N GLY A 90 6.07 8.77 -28.73
CA GLY A 90 5.60 10.07 -28.24
C GLY A 90 5.54 10.17 -26.71
N LYS A 91 6.28 9.34 -25.97
CA LYS A 91 6.28 9.30 -24.49
C LYS A 91 6.51 10.67 -23.89
N LEU A 92 7.53 11.42 -24.37
CA LEU A 92 7.85 12.76 -23.89
C LEU A 92 6.68 13.74 -24.12
N ASP A 93 6.01 13.67 -25.26
CA ASP A 93 4.89 14.56 -25.55
C ASP A 93 3.65 14.23 -24.72
N TYR A 94 3.41 12.96 -24.43
CA TYR A 94 2.35 12.56 -23.48
C TYR A 94 2.69 13.02 -22.07
N ALA A 95 3.95 12.89 -21.64
CA ALA A 95 4.40 13.38 -20.33
C ALA A 95 4.23 14.90 -20.22
N LYS A 96 4.61 15.68 -21.23
CA LYS A 96 4.38 17.14 -21.25
C LYS A 96 2.90 17.50 -21.14
N ARG A 97 2.00 16.77 -21.83
CA ARG A 97 0.56 16.97 -21.71
C ARG A 97 0.03 16.66 -20.34
N ALA A 98 0.47 15.53 -19.75
CA ALA A 98 0.08 15.14 -18.40
C ALA A 98 0.54 16.17 -17.36
N ILE A 99 1.78 16.65 -17.45
CA ILE A 99 2.31 17.70 -16.57
C ILE A 99 1.53 19.02 -16.80
N SER A 100 1.14 19.34 -18.03
CA SER A 100 0.33 20.51 -18.33
C SER A 100 -1.06 20.41 -17.68
N SER A 101 -1.71 19.23 -17.70
CA SER A 101 -2.97 18.98 -17.00
C SER A 101 -2.79 19.12 -15.48
N LEU A 102 -1.69 18.60 -14.92
CA LEU A 102 -1.35 18.80 -13.50
C LEU A 102 -1.28 20.30 -13.16
N ILE A 103 -0.59 21.10 -13.99
CA ILE A 103 -0.45 22.55 -13.80
C ILE A 103 -1.82 23.23 -13.78
N ASP A 104 -2.75 22.81 -14.66
CA ASP A 104 -4.10 23.37 -14.71
C ASP A 104 -4.90 23.14 -13.42
N GLN A 105 -4.66 22.03 -12.76
CA GLN A 105 -5.36 21.67 -11.52
C GLN A 105 -4.73 22.28 -10.26
N LEU A 106 -3.47 22.75 -10.31
CA LEU A 106 -2.83 23.42 -9.19
C LEU A 106 -3.39 24.83 -8.99
N SER A 107 -3.48 25.27 -7.75
CA SER A 107 -3.90 26.63 -7.40
C SER A 107 -2.70 27.59 -7.35
N SER A 108 -2.97 28.90 -7.35
CA SER A 108 -1.93 29.92 -7.19
C SER A 108 -1.25 29.90 -5.79
N ALA A 109 -1.83 29.17 -4.82
CA ALA A 109 -1.25 28.98 -3.51
C ALA A 109 -0.25 27.79 -3.48
N ASP A 110 -0.34 26.88 -4.46
CA ASP A 110 0.55 25.72 -4.57
C ASP A 110 1.93 26.08 -5.12
N TYR A 111 2.89 25.21 -4.89
CA TYR A 111 4.24 25.29 -5.43
C TYR A 111 4.52 24.16 -6.40
N LEU A 112 5.26 24.50 -7.44
CA LEU A 112 5.74 23.53 -8.42
C LEU A 112 7.22 23.77 -8.69
N ALA A 113 7.97 22.67 -8.83
CA ALA A 113 9.28 22.61 -9.43
C ALA A 113 9.23 21.63 -10.63
N VAL A 114 10.03 21.88 -11.64
CA VAL A 114 10.21 20.95 -12.77
C VAL A 114 11.70 20.71 -12.97
N VAL A 115 12.10 19.47 -12.79
CA VAL A 115 13.45 18.98 -13.00
C VAL A 115 13.42 18.04 -14.19
N LEU A 116 14.33 18.24 -15.11
CA LEU A 116 14.58 17.32 -16.21
C LEU A 116 15.88 16.57 -15.96
N TYR A 117 15.94 15.34 -16.40
CA TYR A 117 17.20 14.61 -16.41
C TYR A 117 17.38 13.79 -17.68
N ASP A 118 18.62 13.70 -18.11
CA ASP A 118 19.17 12.81 -19.11
C ASP A 118 20.57 12.38 -18.63
N SER A 119 21.62 12.62 -19.37
CA SER A 119 23.00 12.51 -18.89
C SER A 119 23.32 13.50 -17.77
N GLU A 120 22.67 14.64 -17.76
CA GLU A 120 22.80 15.72 -16.79
C GLU A 120 21.43 16.02 -16.14
N VAL A 121 21.41 16.89 -15.14
CA VAL A 121 20.19 17.30 -14.42
C VAL A 121 19.96 18.78 -14.62
N TYR A 122 18.73 19.17 -14.99
CA TYR A 122 18.36 20.54 -15.31
C TYR A 122 17.12 20.96 -14.53
N THR A 123 17.22 21.93 -13.67
CA THR A 123 16.05 22.54 -13.03
C THR A 123 15.52 23.65 -13.94
N ILE A 124 14.50 23.32 -14.76
CA ILE A 124 13.90 24.31 -15.71
C ILE A 124 12.89 25.22 -15.02
N LEU A 125 12.31 24.78 -13.92
CA LEU A 125 11.46 25.57 -13.05
C LEU A 125 11.88 25.32 -11.60
N PRO A 126 12.65 26.23 -10.97
CA PRO A 126 12.89 26.19 -9.53
C PRO A 126 11.58 26.29 -8.75
N ARG A 127 11.51 25.68 -7.56
CA ARG A 127 10.31 25.70 -6.74
C ARG A 127 9.74 27.12 -6.58
N GLN A 128 8.57 27.34 -7.12
CA GLN A 128 7.86 28.60 -7.03
C GLN A 128 6.35 28.42 -7.01
N ARG A 129 5.61 29.47 -6.64
CA ARG A 129 4.14 29.46 -6.69
C ARG A 129 3.63 29.37 -8.13
N VAL A 130 2.55 28.61 -8.32
CA VAL A 130 1.91 28.41 -9.63
C VAL A 130 1.02 29.63 -9.95
N ARG A 131 1.63 30.73 -10.35
CA ARG A 131 0.91 31.97 -10.69
C ARG A 131 0.64 32.11 -12.19
N ASP A 132 1.66 31.96 -12.99
CA ASP A 132 1.58 32.04 -14.46
C ASP A 132 1.71 30.63 -15.06
N LYS A 133 0.56 29.99 -15.23
CA LYS A 133 0.47 28.60 -15.74
C LYS A 133 0.96 28.51 -17.18
N GLU A 134 0.64 29.50 -18.02
CA GLU A 134 1.03 29.45 -19.44
C GLU A 134 2.54 29.60 -19.60
N GLN A 135 3.18 30.49 -18.86
CA GLN A 135 4.62 30.61 -18.85
C GLN A 135 5.30 29.28 -18.45
N ILE A 136 4.76 28.59 -17.44
CA ILE A 136 5.29 27.29 -17.00
C ILE A 136 5.12 26.24 -18.10
N LYS A 137 3.97 26.20 -18.76
CA LYS A 137 3.72 25.27 -19.87
C LYS A 137 4.61 25.59 -21.09
N ASP A 138 4.96 26.85 -21.33
CA ASP A 138 5.88 27.24 -22.38
C ASP A 138 7.30 26.69 -22.17
N LEU A 139 7.76 26.60 -20.91
CA LEU A 139 9.03 25.94 -20.59
C LEU A 139 8.98 24.46 -20.95
N LEU A 140 7.89 23.76 -20.63
CA LEU A 140 7.71 22.34 -20.97
C LEU A 140 7.68 22.09 -22.48
N ARG A 141 7.00 22.95 -23.27
CA ARG A 141 6.90 22.79 -24.73
C ARG A 141 8.27 22.74 -25.41
N ARG A 142 9.28 23.43 -24.86
CA ARG A 142 10.64 23.50 -25.40
C ARG A 142 11.51 22.28 -25.05
N VAL A 143 11.04 21.39 -24.18
CA VAL A 143 11.80 20.20 -23.80
C VAL A 143 11.88 19.24 -24.97
N ALA A 144 13.11 18.83 -25.31
CA ALA A 144 13.43 17.87 -26.36
C ALA A 144 14.15 16.65 -25.77
N PRO A 145 14.01 15.47 -26.36
CA PRO A 145 14.69 14.27 -25.87
C PRO A 145 16.19 14.33 -26.13
N GLY A 146 17.01 13.63 -25.33
CA GLY A 146 18.44 13.48 -25.53
C GLY A 146 19.16 12.82 -24.36
N GLY A 147 20.35 12.30 -24.59
CA GLY A 147 21.23 11.79 -23.54
C GLY A 147 20.90 10.40 -22.98
N SER A 148 21.60 10.05 -21.90
CA SER A 148 21.44 8.83 -21.10
C SER A 148 20.45 9.06 -19.94
N THR A 149 20.41 8.17 -18.92
CA THR A 149 19.41 8.20 -17.85
C THR A 149 20.06 8.31 -16.48
N ASN A 150 20.27 9.56 -15.98
CA ASN A 150 20.76 9.85 -14.63
C ASN A 150 19.56 10.00 -13.68
N LEU A 151 18.81 8.91 -13.48
CA LEU A 151 17.61 8.86 -12.64
C LEU A 151 17.92 9.31 -11.20
N GLY A 152 19.00 8.79 -10.60
CA GLY A 152 19.39 9.13 -9.22
C GLY A 152 19.66 10.62 -9.05
N GLY A 153 20.37 11.25 -9.99
CA GLY A 153 20.61 12.69 -9.97
C GLY A 153 19.33 13.50 -10.08
N GLY A 154 18.44 13.13 -11.02
CA GLY A 154 17.13 13.76 -11.18
C GLY A 154 16.29 13.67 -9.92
N MET A 155 16.19 12.47 -9.32
CA MET A 155 15.46 12.21 -8.09
C MET A 155 15.98 13.08 -6.91
N VAL A 156 17.29 13.10 -6.70
CA VAL A 156 17.91 13.91 -5.63
C VAL A 156 17.63 15.39 -5.81
N GLU A 157 17.72 15.89 -7.05
CA GLU A 157 17.40 17.30 -7.31
C GLU A 157 15.93 17.61 -7.08
N GLY A 158 15.01 16.71 -7.47
CA GLY A 158 13.58 16.83 -7.18
C GLY A 158 13.32 16.96 -5.67
N PHE A 159 13.96 16.15 -4.86
CA PHE A 159 13.89 16.25 -3.41
C PHE A 159 14.46 17.57 -2.89
N ARG A 160 15.62 18.01 -3.40
CA ARG A 160 16.23 19.30 -3.02
C ARG A 160 15.32 20.49 -3.26
N GLN A 161 14.56 20.48 -4.35
CA GLN A 161 13.61 21.52 -4.65
C GLN A 161 12.50 21.64 -3.59
N LEU A 162 12.21 20.58 -2.84
CA LEU A 162 11.21 20.56 -1.77
C LEU A 162 11.81 20.68 -0.36
N GLU A 163 13.12 20.76 -0.20
CA GLU A 163 13.76 20.98 1.11
C GLU A 163 13.29 22.30 1.75
N GLY A 164 13.11 22.27 3.07
CA GLY A 164 12.62 23.42 3.84
C GLY A 164 11.14 23.74 3.66
N SER A 165 10.39 22.90 2.93
CA SER A 165 8.94 23.01 2.87
C SER A 165 8.31 22.64 4.21
N PRO A 166 7.24 23.34 4.66
CA PRO A 166 6.59 23.04 5.93
C PRO A 166 5.95 21.64 5.90
N GLY A 167 6.52 20.67 6.66
CA GLY A 167 6.06 19.27 6.64
C GLY A 167 4.61 19.07 7.10
N ASN A 168 4.16 19.81 8.13
CA ASN A 168 2.85 19.57 8.75
C ASN A 168 1.70 20.36 8.11
N SER A 169 1.98 21.45 7.39
CA SER A 169 0.95 22.33 6.79
C SER A 169 0.83 22.17 5.27
N SER A 170 1.70 21.40 4.65
CA SER A 170 1.72 21.17 3.20
C SER A 170 1.90 19.69 2.88
N VAL A 171 1.48 19.30 1.69
CA VAL A 171 1.78 17.98 1.12
C VAL A 171 2.96 18.14 0.17
N ASN A 172 4.07 17.46 0.47
CA ASN A 172 5.30 17.54 -0.31
C ASN A 172 5.48 16.25 -1.11
N ARG A 173 5.48 16.34 -2.43
CA ARG A 173 5.53 15.17 -3.32
C ARG A 173 6.49 15.36 -4.47
N VAL A 174 7.42 14.40 -4.61
CA VAL A 174 8.18 14.21 -5.84
C VAL A 174 7.44 13.22 -6.73
N ILE A 175 7.22 13.56 -7.99
CA ILE A 175 6.67 12.67 -9.02
C ILE A 175 7.79 12.40 -10.02
N LEU A 176 8.31 11.19 -10.00
CA LEU A 176 9.43 10.74 -10.84
C LEU A 176 8.88 9.93 -12.02
N LEU A 177 9.16 10.38 -13.24
CA LEU A 177 8.84 9.66 -14.48
C LEU A 177 10.11 9.13 -15.11
N SER A 178 10.09 7.87 -15.52
CA SER A 178 11.17 7.24 -16.30
C SER A 178 10.62 6.19 -17.26
N ASP A 179 11.23 6.07 -18.43
CA ASP A 179 10.96 4.97 -19.37
C ASP A 179 12.20 4.07 -19.58
N GLY A 180 13.29 4.32 -18.84
CA GLY A 180 14.55 3.65 -19.02
C GLY A 180 15.21 3.12 -17.75
N LEU A 181 16.32 2.43 -17.94
CA LEU A 181 17.17 1.96 -16.86
C LEU A 181 18.09 3.07 -16.37
N ALA A 182 18.23 3.22 -15.05
CA ALA A 182 19.27 4.07 -14.48
C ALA A 182 20.65 3.57 -14.92
N ASN A 183 21.34 4.35 -15.75
CA ASN A 183 22.62 3.95 -16.33
C ASN A 183 23.73 5.00 -16.14
N LYS A 184 23.44 6.08 -15.42
CA LYS A 184 24.40 7.13 -15.06
C LYS A 184 24.19 7.60 -13.63
N GLY A 185 25.24 8.07 -12.98
CA GLY A 185 25.20 8.54 -11.58
C GLY A 185 25.06 7.40 -10.59
N VAL A 186 24.24 7.59 -9.55
CA VAL A 186 23.88 6.53 -8.60
C VAL A 186 22.88 5.61 -9.29
N THR A 187 23.25 4.34 -9.45
CA THR A 187 22.45 3.30 -10.11
C THR A 187 22.12 2.11 -9.21
N ASP A 188 22.76 2.02 -8.04
CA ASP A 188 22.48 0.96 -7.07
C ASP A 188 21.07 1.13 -6.47
N PRO A 189 20.16 0.15 -6.64
CA PRO A 189 18.79 0.25 -6.18
C PRO A 189 18.68 0.52 -4.67
N ARG A 190 19.48 -0.17 -3.86
CA ARG A 190 19.44 -0.02 -2.39
C ARG A 190 19.91 1.35 -1.93
N GLU A 191 20.85 1.96 -2.67
CA GLU A 191 21.29 3.31 -2.38
C GLU A 191 20.21 4.34 -2.74
N LEU A 192 19.56 4.18 -3.87
CA LEU A 192 18.44 5.02 -4.31
C LEU A 192 17.26 4.92 -3.34
N GLU A 193 16.89 3.72 -2.90
CA GLU A 193 15.84 3.46 -1.91
C GLU A 193 16.18 4.11 -0.56
N ARG A 194 17.44 4.01 -0.09
CA ARG A 194 17.88 4.69 1.14
C ARG A 194 17.77 6.20 1.03
N ILE A 195 18.07 6.77 -0.13
CA ILE A 195 17.89 8.20 -0.38
C ILE A 195 16.39 8.54 -0.29
N ALA A 196 15.50 7.82 -0.98
CA ALA A 196 14.07 8.05 -0.94
C ALA A 196 13.51 7.98 0.49
N ASN A 197 13.89 6.96 1.26
CA ASN A 197 13.50 6.81 2.66
C ASN A 197 14.00 7.98 3.55
N SER A 198 15.21 8.48 3.31
CA SER A 198 15.74 9.62 4.06
C SER A 198 14.90 10.89 3.88
N TYR A 199 14.37 11.13 2.68
CA TYR A 199 13.49 12.27 2.40
C TYR A 199 12.07 12.04 2.88
N ARG A 200 11.57 10.81 2.81
CA ARG A 200 10.31 10.43 3.45
C ARG A 200 10.31 10.79 4.94
N ASN A 201 11.39 10.50 5.66
CA ASN A 201 11.55 10.87 7.07
C ASN A 201 11.55 12.39 7.32
N ARG A 202 11.72 13.19 6.25
CA ARG A 202 11.58 14.66 6.26
C ARG A 202 10.22 15.13 5.71
N SER A 203 9.24 14.22 5.64
CA SER A 203 7.89 14.48 5.11
C SER A 203 7.86 14.91 3.64
N VAL A 204 8.74 14.34 2.81
CA VAL A 204 8.69 14.46 1.35
C VAL A 204 8.53 13.05 0.77
N SER A 205 7.37 12.78 0.19
CA SER A 205 7.06 11.47 -0.40
C SER A 205 7.43 11.42 -1.88
N LEU A 206 7.71 10.20 -2.39
CA LEU A 206 8.06 9.94 -3.79
C LEU A 206 7.04 9.03 -4.46
N THR A 207 6.41 9.50 -5.52
CA THR A 207 5.65 8.67 -6.46
C THR A 207 6.51 8.36 -7.68
N ALA A 208 6.53 7.11 -8.10
CA ALA A 208 7.29 6.64 -9.25
C ALA A 208 6.36 6.18 -10.38
N MET A 209 6.59 6.67 -11.58
CA MET A 209 5.80 6.37 -12.79
C MET A 209 6.73 5.79 -13.86
N GLY A 210 6.60 4.49 -14.15
CA GLY A 210 7.33 3.81 -15.21
C GLY A 210 6.52 3.80 -16.51
N VAL A 211 7.11 4.28 -17.60
CA VAL A 211 6.44 4.43 -18.91
C VAL A 211 6.98 3.44 -19.92
N GLY A 212 6.10 2.62 -20.53
CA GLY A 212 6.49 1.61 -21.50
C GLY A 212 7.10 0.36 -20.86
N LEU A 213 7.97 -0.35 -21.57
CA LEU A 213 8.43 -1.68 -21.18
C LEU A 213 9.93 -1.77 -20.81
N ASP A 214 10.70 -0.68 -20.95
CA ASP A 214 12.15 -0.76 -20.87
C ASP A 214 12.77 -0.27 -19.55
N TYR A 215 11.98 0.26 -18.61
CA TYR A 215 12.45 0.66 -17.28
C TYR A 215 12.56 -0.53 -16.32
N ASN A 216 13.25 -0.34 -15.19
CA ASN A 216 13.36 -1.32 -14.11
C ASN A 216 12.17 -1.18 -13.15
N GLU A 217 11.19 -2.08 -13.23
CA GLU A 217 9.99 -2.07 -12.41
C GLU A 217 10.27 -2.32 -10.93
N ASP A 218 11.22 -3.22 -10.61
CA ASP A 218 11.57 -3.52 -9.22
C ASP A 218 12.19 -2.29 -8.54
N LEU A 219 13.06 -1.55 -9.26
CA LEU A 219 13.59 -0.28 -8.78
C LEU A 219 12.49 0.78 -8.58
N MET A 220 11.62 0.98 -9.58
CA MET A 220 10.57 2.02 -9.48
C MET A 220 9.58 1.71 -8.37
N MET A 221 9.23 0.45 -8.18
CA MET A 221 8.38 -0.01 -7.08
C MET A 221 9.07 0.19 -5.73
N GLY A 222 10.32 -0.24 -5.57
CA GLY A 222 11.12 -0.04 -4.36
C GLY A 222 11.30 1.43 -4.00
N LEU A 223 11.51 2.31 -5.00
CA LEU A 223 11.59 3.76 -4.79
C LEU A 223 10.27 4.35 -4.25
N ALA A 224 9.13 3.95 -4.82
CA ALA A 224 7.82 4.41 -4.37
C ALA A 224 7.53 3.93 -2.94
N GLU A 225 7.84 2.68 -2.62
CA GLU A 225 7.65 2.09 -1.29
C GLU A 225 8.53 2.77 -0.24
N SER A 226 9.82 2.82 -0.49
CA SER A 226 10.78 3.47 0.41
C SER A 226 10.48 4.97 0.54
N GLY A 227 10.01 5.62 -0.55
CA GLY A 227 9.61 7.02 -0.58
C GLY A 227 8.21 7.30 -0.03
N GLY A 228 7.41 6.29 0.30
CA GLY A 228 6.07 6.44 0.90
C GLY A 228 4.99 7.00 -0.02
N GLY A 229 5.18 6.93 -1.34
CA GLY A 229 4.21 7.32 -2.36
C GLY A 229 3.60 6.13 -3.09
N ASN A 230 3.26 6.33 -4.37
CA ASN A 230 2.61 5.34 -5.23
C ASN A 230 3.53 4.91 -6.37
N TYR A 231 3.36 3.67 -6.82
CA TYR A 231 3.95 3.20 -8.06
C TYR A 231 2.87 3.07 -9.14
N TYR A 232 3.19 3.47 -10.36
CA TYR A 232 2.32 3.34 -11.55
C TYR A 232 3.10 2.69 -12.68
N PHE A 233 2.52 1.64 -13.27
CA PHE A 233 2.94 1.11 -14.56
C PHE A 233 2.08 1.70 -15.66
N ILE A 234 2.68 2.42 -16.58
CA ILE A 234 2.02 3.12 -17.67
C ILE A 234 2.41 2.43 -18.98
N GLU A 235 1.65 1.41 -19.34
CA GLU A 235 1.87 0.63 -20.56
C GLU A 235 1.68 1.52 -21.81
N ASN A 236 0.61 2.31 -21.83
CA ASN A 236 0.32 3.20 -22.93
C ASN A 236 0.51 4.66 -22.50
N PRO A 237 1.42 5.41 -23.13
CA PRO A 237 1.66 6.81 -22.77
C PRO A 237 0.42 7.70 -22.76
N ARG A 238 -0.65 7.32 -23.48
CA ARG A 238 -1.95 8.05 -23.48
C ARG A 238 -2.63 8.05 -22.09
N GLN A 239 -2.30 7.07 -21.22
CA GLN A 239 -2.84 6.96 -19.87
C GLN A 239 -2.20 7.93 -18.87
N LEU A 240 -1.02 8.50 -19.21
CA LEU A 240 -0.27 9.39 -18.32
C LEU A 240 -1.15 10.50 -17.71
N ALA A 241 -2.03 11.12 -18.51
CA ALA A 241 -2.88 12.19 -17.99
C ALA A 241 -3.83 11.72 -16.89
N SER A 242 -4.48 10.56 -17.07
CA SER A 242 -5.39 9.99 -16.08
C SER A 242 -4.64 9.51 -14.81
N ASP A 243 -3.42 8.99 -14.95
CA ASP A 243 -2.62 8.55 -13.81
C ASP A 243 -2.09 9.74 -13.01
N PHE A 244 -1.73 10.84 -13.67
CA PHE A 244 -1.43 12.10 -13.01
C PHE A 244 -2.65 12.70 -12.29
N GLU A 245 -3.83 12.62 -12.87
CA GLU A 245 -5.08 13.06 -12.23
C GLU A 245 -5.39 12.22 -11.00
N ARG A 246 -5.21 10.91 -11.07
CA ARG A 246 -5.36 9.99 -9.92
C ARG A 246 -4.38 10.33 -8.81
N GLU A 247 -3.10 10.51 -9.13
CA GLU A 247 -2.08 10.89 -8.16
C GLU A 247 -2.39 12.24 -7.51
N LEU A 248 -2.76 13.26 -8.31
CA LEU A 248 -3.10 14.56 -7.78
C LEU A 248 -4.37 14.52 -6.91
N GLY A 249 -5.36 13.72 -7.30
CA GLY A 249 -6.55 13.43 -6.49
C GLY A 249 -6.17 12.91 -5.11
N GLY A 250 -5.30 11.90 -5.06
CA GLY A 250 -4.72 11.38 -3.82
C GLY A 250 -4.01 12.45 -3.00
N ILE A 251 -3.13 13.25 -3.62
CA ILE A 251 -2.38 14.34 -2.96
C ILE A 251 -3.33 15.39 -2.35
N THR A 252 -4.43 15.73 -3.03
CA THR A 252 -5.38 16.75 -2.55
C THR A 252 -6.18 16.30 -1.35
N THR A 253 -6.33 15.01 -1.15
CA THR A 253 -7.16 14.40 -0.11
C THR A 253 -6.34 13.80 1.05
N VAL A 254 -5.02 14.00 1.10
CA VAL A 254 -4.16 13.48 2.17
C VAL A 254 -4.62 13.95 3.56
N VAL A 255 -4.94 13.00 4.42
CA VAL A 255 -5.35 13.23 5.83
C VAL A 255 -4.22 13.02 6.81
N ALA A 256 -3.35 12.06 6.55
CA ALA A 256 -2.15 11.80 7.32
C ALA A 256 -0.97 11.57 6.39
N GLN A 257 0.14 12.23 6.66
CA GLN A 257 1.38 12.06 5.90
C GLN A 257 2.33 11.14 6.64
N ASN A 258 3.05 10.31 5.88
CA ASN A 258 4.10 9.46 6.42
C ASN A 258 3.64 8.65 7.63
N ALA A 259 2.43 8.07 7.55
CA ALA A 259 1.85 7.28 8.62
C ALA A 259 2.64 5.98 8.83
N VAL A 260 2.74 5.59 10.10
CA VAL A 260 3.45 4.38 10.55
C VAL A 260 2.57 3.65 11.55
N ILE A 261 2.44 2.33 11.41
CA ILE A 261 1.86 1.49 12.45
C ILE A 261 2.98 1.02 13.38
N GLY A 262 2.85 1.36 14.67
CA GLY A 262 3.68 0.80 15.73
C GLY A 262 2.99 -0.42 16.35
N LEU A 263 3.61 -1.61 16.27
CA LEU A 263 3.13 -2.82 16.93
C LEU A 263 3.97 -3.10 18.17
N THR A 264 3.30 -3.31 19.30
CA THR A 264 3.90 -3.89 20.51
C THR A 264 3.44 -5.32 20.63
N LEU A 265 4.37 -6.26 20.64
CA LEU A 265 4.10 -7.69 20.64
C LEU A 265 4.05 -8.26 22.06
N GLY A 266 3.18 -9.24 22.26
CA GLY A 266 3.16 -10.03 23.50
C GLY A 266 4.47 -10.81 23.70
N ARG A 267 4.78 -11.17 24.96
CA ARG A 267 6.02 -11.86 25.29
C ARG A 267 6.19 -13.15 24.45
N GLY A 268 7.30 -13.26 23.71
CA GLY A 268 7.64 -14.41 22.86
C GLY A 268 6.89 -14.48 21.54
N VAL A 269 5.97 -13.55 21.23
CA VAL A 269 5.39 -13.38 19.90
C VAL A 269 6.41 -12.72 18.99
N ALA A 270 6.54 -13.21 17.76
CA ALA A 270 7.42 -12.63 16.75
C ALA A 270 6.65 -12.35 15.45
N VAL A 271 7.00 -11.26 14.77
CA VAL A 271 6.58 -11.03 13.38
C VAL A 271 7.50 -11.86 12.50
N ARG A 272 6.89 -12.64 11.64
CA ARG A 272 7.58 -13.41 10.60
C ARG A 272 7.64 -12.63 9.29
N ASP A 273 6.54 -11.99 8.94
CA ASP A 273 6.41 -11.24 7.70
C ASP A 273 5.28 -10.21 7.79
N VAL A 274 5.35 -9.16 6.98
CA VAL A 274 4.27 -8.20 6.74
C VAL A 274 4.02 -8.16 5.24
N ILE A 275 2.95 -8.79 4.79
CA ILE A 275 2.75 -9.06 3.36
C ILE A 275 2.60 -7.76 2.59
N GLY A 276 3.47 -7.55 1.60
CA GLY A 276 3.46 -6.38 0.73
C GLY A 276 3.95 -5.08 1.37
N TYR A 277 4.57 -5.13 2.57
CA TYR A 277 5.10 -3.96 3.24
C TYR A 277 6.49 -4.21 3.80
N GLU A 278 7.37 -3.22 3.68
CA GLU A 278 8.60 -3.19 4.47
C GLU A 278 8.25 -3.01 5.95
N TRP A 279 9.06 -3.57 6.80
CA TRP A 279 8.93 -3.41 8.24
C TRP A 279 10.28 -3.44 8.94
N ASN A 280 10.36 -2.77 10.07
CA ASN A 280 11.55 -2.76 10.92
C ASN A 280 11.14 -3.16 12.32
N GLY A 281 11.97 -3.92 13.01
CA GLY A 281 11.62 -4.29 14.36
C GLY A 281 12.76 -4.85 15.18
N GLU A 282 12.62 -4.64 16.48
CA GLU A 282 13.36 -5.29 17.53
C GLU A 282 12.43 -6.24 18.29
N VAL A 283 13.00 -7.07 19.18
CA VAL A 283 12.22 -7.97 20.00
C VAL A 283 11.12 -7.22 20.77
N GLY A 284 9.87 -7.55 20.49
CA GLY A 284 8.70 -6.99 21.15
C GLY A 284 8.14 -5.70 20.56
N ARG A 285 8.82 -5.06 19.61
CA ARG A 285 8.30 -3.86 18.92
C ARG A 285 8.63 -3.86 17.44
N VAL A 286 7.61 -3.59 16.63
CA VAL A 286 7.72 -3.56 15.16
C VAL A 286 7.08 -2.28 14.63
N THR A 287 7.68 -1.70 13.60
CA THR A 287 7.13 -0.55 12.87
C THR A 287 6.88 -0.91 11.42
N ILE A 288 5.69 -0.56 10.92
CA ILE A 288 5.25 -0.79 9.54
C ILE A 288 4.96 0.57 8.92
N PRO A 289 5.83 1.07 8.04
CA PRO A 289 5.58 2.31 7.33
C PRO A 289 4.45 2.13 6.31
N VAL A 290 3.35 2.87 6.47
CA VAL A 290 2.20 2.78 5.56
C VAL A 290 2.12 3.94 4.55
N GLY A 291 2.91 4.99 4.74
CA GLY A 291 2.95 6.13 3.82
C GLY A 291 1.83 7.13 4.05
N ASP A 292 1.47 7.88 2.99
CA ASP A 292 0.40 8.85 3.08
C ASP A 292 -0.97 8.15 3.03
N LEU A 293 -1.90 8.66 3.83
CA LEU A 293 -3.29 8.21 3.86
C LEU A 293 -4.19 9.32 3.31
N SER A 294 -5.05 8.98 2.37
CA SER A 294 -6.02 9.89 1.75
C SER A 294 -7.40 9.78 2.41
N ALA A 295 -8.26 10.75 2.22
CA ALA A 295 -9.64 10.69 2.68
C ALA A 295 -10.41 9.58 1.96
N SER A 296 -11.36 8.97 2.65
CA SER A 296 -12.16 7.83 2.16
C SER A 296 -11.30 6.63 1.70
N GLU A 297 -10.11 6.50 2.25
CA GLU A 297 -9.23 5.37 1.97
C GLU A 297 -9.51 4.22 2.93
N HIS A 298 -9.60 3.02 2.39
CA HIS A 298 -9.58 1.77 3.13
C HIS A 298 -8.30 1.03 2.79
N ARG A 299 -7.51 0.69 3.81
CA ARG A 299 -6.23 -0.03 3.64
C ARG A 299 -6.17 -1.22 4.56
N GLU A 300 -5.76 -2.34 4.02
CA GLU A 300 -5.63 -3.61 4.73
C GLU A 300 -4.17 -4.07 4.74
N ILE A 301 -3.71 -4.61 5.86
CA ILE A 301 -2.34 -5.11 6.04
C ILE A 301 -2.41 -6.43 6.78
N THR A 302 -1.77 -7.45 6.24
CA THR A 302 -1.70 -8.78 6.87
C THR A 302 -0.32 -9.02 7.44
N VAL A 303 -0.25 -9.30 8.75
CA VAL A 303 0.98 -9.60 9.49
C VAL A 303 0.99 -11.08 9.85
N GLU A 304 2.02 -11.81 9.44
CA GLU A 304 2.26 -13.20 9.81
C GLU A 304 3.00 -13.25 11.16
N LEU A 305 2.44 -13.97 12.12
CA LEU A 305 2.95 -14.07 13.50
C LEU A 305 3.32 -15.48 13.86
N ASP A 306 4.46 -15.66 14.52
CA ASP A 306 4.81 -16.86 15.25
C ASP A 306 4.36 -16.71 16.71
N ILE A 307 3.45 -17.58 17.15
CA ILE A 307 2.87 -17.58 18.49
C ILE A 307 3.56 -18.66 19.31
N PRO A 308 4.18 -18.34 20.45
CA PRO A 308 4.85 -19.31 21.29
C PRO A 308 3.86 -20.29 21.96
N GLU A 309 4.39 -21.36 22.51
CA GLU A 309 3.63 -22.27 23.36
C GLU A 309 3.02 -21.53 24.59
N GLY A 310 1.87 -21.99 25.03
CA GLY A 310 1.16 -21.39 26.18
C GLY A 310 -0.03 -22.21 26.62
N ARG A 311 -0.60 -21.82 27.76
CA ARG A 311 -1.80 -22.47 28.34
C ARG A 311 -2.91 -21.47 28.65
N ASP A 312 -2.53 -20.27 29.09
CA ASP A 312 -3.45 -19.21 29.48
C ASP A 312 -3.65 -18.21 28.36
N GLY A 313 -4.83 -17.60 28.31
CA GLY A 313 -5.10 -16.50 27.37
C GLY A 313 -4.15 -15.33 27.59
N ARG A 314 -3.70 -14.71 26.51
CA ARG A 314 -2.71 -13.64 26.57
C ARG A 314 -2.87 -12.61 25.47
N ARG A 315 -2.32 -11.42 25.73
CA ARG A 315 -2.14 -10.40 24.69
C ARG A 315 -1.15 -10.88 23.64
N ILE A 316 -1.57 -10.82 22.37
CA ILE A 316 -0.70 -11.15 21.21
C ILE A 316 -0.04 -9.89 20.67
N ALA A 317 -0.82 -8.84 20.45
CA ALA A 317 -0.30 -7.58 19.97
C ALA A 317 -1.21 -6.40 20.37
N SER A 318 -0.62 -5.23 20.43
CA SER A 318 -1.34 -3.96 20.37
C SER A 318 -0.71 -3.08 19.29
N GLY A 319 -1.52 -2.32 18.59
CA GLY A 319 -1.09 -1.44 17.50
C GLY A 319 -1.58 -0.02 17.71
N GLU A 320 -0.77 0.94 17.27
CA GLU A 320 -1.09 2.36 17.26
C GLU A 320 -0.69 2.98 15.92
N LEU A 321 -1.49 3.94 15.44
CA LEU A 321 -1.19 4.68 14.21
C LEU A 321 -0.52 6.01 14.58
N LEU A 322 0.68 6.22 14.04
CA LEU A 322 1.52 7.38 14.29
C LEU A 322 1.69 8.17 12.98
N TYR A 323 1.51 9.48 13.03
CA TYR A 323 1.79 10.41 11.92
C TYR A 323 1.98 11.83 12.46
N PRO A 324 2.67 12.71 11.74
CA PRO A 324 2.82 14.11 12.14
C PRO A 324 1.46 14.81 12.32
N GLY A 325 1.21 15.33 13.53
CA GLY A 325 -0.06 15.96 13.88
C GLY A 325 -1.15 15.02 14.42
N ALA A 326 -0.84 13.74 14.67
CA ALA A 326 -1.73 12.83 15.37
C ALA A 326 -1.98 13.30 16.82
N ASP A 327 -3.18 13.04 17.33
CA ASP A 327 -3.47 13.23 18.75
C ASP A 327 -2.80 12.12 19.57
N LEU A 328 -1.64 12.43 20.14
CA LEU A 328 -0.88 11.46 20.95
C LEU A 328 -1.56 11.13 22.30
N LYS A 329 -2.60 11.88 22.69
CA LYS A 329 -3.35 11.58 23.91
C LYS A 329 -4.42 10.51 23.67
N HIS A 330 -4.96 10.47 22.45
CA HIS A 330 -5.98 9.49 22.04
C HIS A 330 -5.61 8.91 20.68
N PRO A 331 -4.53 8.11 20.56
CA PRO A 331 -4.12 7.54 19.30
C PRO A 331 -5.16 6.52 18.81
N SER A 332 -5.36 6.46 17.50
CA SER A 332 -6.07 5.33 16.89
C SER A 332 -5.30 4.05 17.19
N SER A 333 -5.89 3.13 17.94
CA SER A 333 -5.20 1.96 18.45
C SER A 333 -6.11 0.75 18.56
N PHE A 334 -5.50 -0.43 18.56
CA PHE A 334 -6.19 -1.70 18.83
C PHE A 334 -5.37 -2.59 19.76
N SER A 335 -6.01 -3.64 20.25
CA SER A 335 -5.31 -4.74 20.92
C SER A 335 -6.02 -6.06 20.64
N VAL A 336 -5.23 -7.14 20.50
CA VAL A 336 -5.73 -8.48 20.21
C VAL A 336 -5.19 -9.49 21.22
N ASP A 337 -6.09 -10.35 21.66
CA ASP A 337 -5.82 -11.41 22.61
C ASP A 337 -6.11 -12.78 21.98
N MET A 338 -5.49 -13.83 22.48
CA MET A 338 -5.67 -15.22 21.99
C MET A 338 -5.74 -16.18 23.17
N ARG A 339 -6.55 -17.22 23.04
CA ARG A 339 -6.65 -18.32 23.99
C ARG A 339 -5.88 -19.53 23.46
N TYR A 340 -5.51 -20.42 24.36
CA TYR A 340 -4.91 -21.72 24.05
C TYR A 340 -5.88 -22.85 24.36
N SER A 341 -6.03 -23.80 23.46
CA SER A 341 -6.79 -25.03 23.64
C SER A 341 -6.26 -26.10 22.67
N ASP A 342 -6.28 -27.36 23.11
CA ASP A 342 -6.04 -28.50 22.23
C ASP A 342 -7.33 -29.20 21.83
N ASP A 343 -8.50 -28.68 22.28
CA ASP A 343 -9.82 -29.14 21.83
C ASP A 343 -10.09 -28.67 20.39
N LEU A 344 -10.38 -29.61 19.49
CA LEU A 344 -10.63 -29.33 18.08
C LEU A 344 -11.89 -28.45 17.87
N SER A 345 -12.88 -28.54 18.76
CA SER A 345 -14.09 -27.72 18.69
C SER A 345 -13.76 -26.25 19.01
N ASP A 346 -12.91 -26.01 20.02
CA ASP A 346 -12.46 -24.65 20.37
C ASP A 346 -11.62 -24.03 19.27
N LEU A 347 -10.71 -24.78 18.69
CA LEU A 347 -9.87 -24.34 17.57
C LEU A 347 -10.73 -23.96 16.36
N LYS A 348 -11.73 -24.79 15.99
CA LYS A 348 -12.66 -24.49 14.89
C LYS A 348 -13.52 -23.27 15.16
N LYS A 349 -14.08 -23.15 16.38
CA LYS A 349 -14.92 -22.00 16.78
C LYS A 349 -14.08 -20.70 16.89
N GLY A 350 -12.79 -20.81 17.14
CA GLY A 350 -11.87 -19.68 17.21
C GLY A 350 -11.58 -19.05 15.86
N THR A 351 -11.80 -19.75 14.75
CA THR A 351 -11.46 -19.25 13.40
C THR A 351 -12.37 -18.10 12.99
N ASN A 352 -11.77 -16.97 12.61
CA ASN A 352 -12.45 -15.86 11.95
C ASN A 352 -12.32 -16.06 10.44
N TRP A 353 -13.38 -16.55 9.81
CA TRP A 353 -13.35 -16.92 8.41
C TRP A 353 -13.19 -15.74 7.46
N ASP A 354 -13.70 -14.56 7.81
CA ASP A 354 -13.54 -13.35 7.00
C ASP A 354 -12.07 -12.92 6.97
N VAL A 355 -11.41 -12.90 8.14
CA VAL A 355 -9.98 -12.61 8.23
C VAL A 355 -9.15 -13.72 7.59
N GLN A 356 -9.58 -14.97 7.69
CA GLN A 356 -8.92 -16.08 7.02
C GLN A 356 -8.95 -15.93 5.49
N ALA A 357 -10.10 -15.54 4.91
CA ALA A 357 -10.25 -15.28 3.48
C ALA A 357 -9.30 -14.16 3.01
N LYS A 358 -9.28 -13.03 3.72
CA LYS A 358 -8.38 -11.91 3.46
C LYS A 358 -6.91 -12.33 3.53
N THR A 359 -6.56 -13.12 4.54
CA THR A 359 -5.21 -13.66 4.73
C THR A 359 -4.78 -14.52 3.54
N GLU A 360 -5.65 -15.40 3.06
CA GLU A 360 -5.33 -16.29 1.95
C GLU A 360 -5.15 -15.53 0.62
N VAL A 361 -5.96 -14.49 0.39
CA VAL A 361 -5.74 -13.58 -0.75
C VAL A 361 -4.40 -12.89 -0.61
N ALA A 362 -4.07 -12.33 0.54
CA ALA A 362 -2.77 -11.70 0.77
C ALA A 362 -1.59 -12.68 0.59
N LEU A 363 -1.69 -13.91 1.10
CA LEU A 363 -0.67 -14.94 0.90
C LEU A 363 -0.49 -15.33 -0.58
N SER A 364 -1.56 -15.27 -1.37
CA SER A 364 -1.47 -15.56 -2.80
C SER A 364 -0.62 -14.54 -3.55
N THR A 365 -0.60 -13.27 -3.13
CA THR A 365 0.22 -12.23 -3.76
C THR A 365 1.72 -12.50 -3.60
N ARG A 366 2.14 -13.08 -2.50
CA ARG A 366 3.53 -13.52 -2.27
C ARG A 366 3.94 -14.64 -3.26
N ASN A 367 3.02 -15.54 -3.60
CA ASN A 367 3.30 -16.55 -4.62
C ASN A 367 3.42 -15.94 -6.02
N VAL A 368 2.69 -14.86 -6.31
CA VAL A 368 2.85 -14.09 -7.57
C VAL A 368 4.23 -13.45 -7.64
N GLU A 369 4.73 -12.86 -6.55
CA GLU A 369 6.11 -12.33 -6.51
C GLU A 369 7.16 -13.40 -6.81
N HIS A 370 7.03 -14.58 -6.18
CA HIS A 370 7.93 -15.70 -6.45
C HIS A 370 7.84 -16.17 -7.90
N ALA A 371 6.63 -16.20 -8.47
CA ALA A 371 6.43 -16.56 -9.87
C ALA A 371 7.09 -15.55 -10.82
N MET A 372 6.93 -14.25 -10.57
CA MET A 372 7.55 -13.21 -11.40
C MET A 372 9.08 -13.25 -11.31
N LYS A 373 9.62 -13.54 -10.13
CA LYS A 373 11.06 -13.76 -9.96
C LYS A 373 11.55 -14.97 -10.75
N ALA A 374 10.83 -16.09 -10.71
CA ALA A 374 11.17 -17.27 -11.52
C ALA A 374 11.10 -16.97 -13.01
N LEU A 375 10.13 -16.16 -13.46
CA LEU A 375 10.02 -15.73 -14.86
C LEU A 375 11.23 -14.90 -15.29
N ASP A 376 11.70 -13.97 -14.44
CA ASP A 376 12.93 -13.18 -14.68
C ASP A 376 14.18 -14.03 -14.82
N GLU A 377 14.26 -15.06 -14.01
CA GLU A 377 15.37 -16.02 -14.05
C GLU A 377 15.26 -17.02 -15.21
N GLY A 378 14.30 -16.82 -16.12
CA GLY A 378 14.07 -17.63 -17.29
C GLY A 378 13.47 -19.01 -17.02
N ARG A 379 12.71 -19.14 -15.91
CA ARG A 379 12.10 -20.40 -15.44
C ARG A 379 10.56 -20.33 -15.50
N PRO A 380 9.94 -20.22 -16.70
CA PRO A 380 8.50 -20.02 -16.84
C PRO A 380 7.66 -21.18 -16.30
N GLU A 381 8.15 -22.43 -16.39
CA GLU A 381 7.45 -23.60 -15.85
C GLU A 381 7.33 -23.53 -14.32
N GLU A 382 8.38 -23.03 -13.64
CA GLU A 382 8.34 -22.80 -12.19
C GLU A 382 7.40 -21.66 -11.84
N ALA A 383 7.41 -20.56 -12.61
CA ALA A 383 6.48 -19.45 -12.44
C ALA A 383 5.02 -19.93 -12.57
N GLU A 384 4.69 -20.70 -13.62
CA GLU A 384 3.35 -21.29 -13.78
C GLU A 384 2.97 -22.21 -12.62
N ALA A 385 3.92 -23.04 -12.16
CA ALA A 385 3.69 -23.94 -11.02
C ALA A 385 3.34 -23.18 -9.75
N GLN A 386 4.05 -22.08 -9.45
CA GLN A 386 3.79 -21.21 -8.27
C GLN A 386 2.38 -20.59 -8.35
N LEU A 387 2.00 -20.03 -9.50
CA LEU A 387 0.66 -19.48 -9.74
C LEU A 387 -0.43 -20.53 -9.59
N SER A 388 -0.19 -21.73 -10.13
CA SER A 388 -1.12 -22.86 -10.03
C SER A 388 -1.27 -23.37 -8.59
N VAL A 389 -0.21 -23.35 -7.79
CA VAL A 389 -0.26 -23.69 -6.35
C VAL A 389 -1.12 -22.67 -5.61
N ALA A 390 -0.88 -21.37 -5.80
CA ALA A 390 -1.68 -20.31 -5.19
C ALA A 390 -3.17 -20.43 -5.55
N ARG A 391 -3.47 -20.63 -6.83
CA ARG A 391 -4.83 -20.80 -7.33
C ARG A 391 -5.54 -21.99 -6.69
N ARG A 392 -4.88 -23.16 -6.62
CA ARG A 392 -5.44 -24.35 -5.97
C ARG A 392 -5.69 -24.14 -4.49
N ALA A 393 -4.78 -23.47 -3.79
CA ALA A 393 -4.94 -23.16 -2.38
C ALA A 393 -6.20 -22.35 -2.11
N LEU A 394 -6.43 -21.27 -2.86
CA LEU A 394 -7.66 -20.47 -2.76
C LEU A 394 -8.91 -21.27 -3.13
N THR A 395 -8.89 -22.04 -4.24
CA THR A 395 -10.05 -22.81 -4.71
C THR A 395 -10.47 -23.88 -3.70
N SER A 396 -9.52 -24.50 -3.00
CA SER A 396 -9.78 -25.54 -2.00
C SER A 396 -10.01 -25.02 -0.59
N SER A 397 -9.97 -23.70 -0.40
CA SER A 397 -10.09 -23.10 0.92
C SER A 397 -11.48 -23.26 1.54
N SER A 398 -11.51 -23.60 2.81
CA SER A 398 -12.73 -23.60 3.60
C SER A 398 -13.33 -22.19 3.77
N ALA A 399 -12.53 -21.12 3.60
CA ALA A 399 -13.01 -19.75 3.65
C ALA A 399 -13.98 -19.42 2.53
N MET A 400 -13.86 -20.04 1.35
CA MET A 400 -14.82 -19.89 0.24
C MET A 400 -16.27 -20.19 0.65
N VAL A 401 -16.47 -21.14 1.57
CA VAL A 401 -17.80 -21.55 2.06
C VAL A 401 -18.20 -20.81 3.32
N ASN A 402 -17.23 -20.58 4.23
CA ASN A 402 -17.50 -20.05 5.56
C ASN A 402 -17.41 -18.51 5.65
N ALA A 403 -16.88 -17.84 4.61
CA ALA A 403 -16.84 -16.38 4.48
C ALA A 403 -17.56 -15.94 3.19
N PRO A 404 -18.89 -16.09 3.07
CA PRO A 404 -19.61 -15.82 1.83
C PRO A 404 -19.50 -14.36 1.37
N SER A 405 -19.31 -13.41 2.27
CA SER A 405 -19.07 -11.99 1.97
C SER A 405 -17.76 -11.74 1.19
N PHE A 406 -16.74 -12.61 1.38
CA PHE A 406 -15.45 -12.52 0.71
C PHE A 406 -15.28 -13.50 -0.45
N ALA A 407 -16.22 -14.43 -0.66
CA ALA A 407 -16.16 -15.37 -1.77
C ALA A 407 -15.99 -14.69 -3.15
N PRO A 408 -16.64 -13.55 -3.47
CA PRO A 408 -16.42 -12.85 -4.73
C PRO A 408 -14.97 -12.34 -4.88
N VAL A 409 -14.37 -11.80 -3.83
CA VAL A 409 -12.98 -11.30 -3.84
C VAL A 409 -12.00 -12.45 -4.02
N MET A 410 -12.22 -13.57 -3.34
CA MET A 410 -11.43 -14.79 -3.52
C MET A 410 -11.55 -15.34 -4.94
N GLN A 411 -12.76 -15.31 -5.53
CA GLN A 411 -13.01 -15.77 -6.91
C GLN A 411 -12.28 -14.86 -7.91
N GLU A 412 -12.35 -13.54 -7.75
CA GLU A 412 -11.61 -12.58 -8.58
C GLU A 412 -10.10 -12.88 -8.56
N GLN A 413 -9.54 -13.17 -7.38
CA GLN A 413 -8.12 -13.53 -7.25
C GLN A 413 -7.80 -14.89 -7.89
N ILE A 414 -8.68 -15.88 -7.77
CA ILE A 414 -8.55 -17.18 -8.43
C ILE A 414 -8.52 -17.02 -9.96
N ASP A 415 -9.38 -16.16 -10.49
CA ASP A 415 -9.47 -15.89 -11.93
C ASP A 415 -8.23 -15.16 -12.41
N ALA A 416 -7.77 -14.12 -11.67
CA ALA A 416 -6.54 -13.41 -11.96
C ALA A 416 -5.30 -14.33 -11.98
N LEU A 417 -5.17 -15.22 -11.00
CA LEU A 417 -4.08 -16.21 -10.97
C LEU A 417 -4.16 -17.18 -12.17
N GLY A 418 -5.36 -17.49 -12.63
CA GLY A 418 -5.58 -18.30 -13.82
C GLY A 418 -5.13 -17.59 -15.11
N GLU A 419 -5.41 -16.30 -15.23
CA GLU A 419 -4.96 -15.45 -16.33
C GLU A 419 -3.42 -15.32 -16.31
N TYR A 420 -2.82 -15.00 -15.16
CA TYR A 420 -1.37 -14.90 -15.03
C TYR A 420 -0.65 -16.20 -15.44
N ALA A 421 -1.18 -17.36 -15.00
CA ALA A 421 -0.60 -18.64 -15.37
C ALA A 421 -0.69 -18.91 -16.87
N LYS A 422 -1.79 -18.47 -17.54
CA LYS A 422 -1.95 -18.56 -18.98
C LYS A 422 -0.97 -17.66 -19.71
N ASP A 423 -0.84 -16.40 -19.28
CA ASP A 423 0.06 -15.41 -19.89
C ASP A 423 1.53 -15.84 -19.79
N VAL A 424 1.92 -16.41 -18.63
CA VAL A 424 3.28 -16.95 -18.42
C VAL A 424 3.55 -18.16 -19.32
N ARG A 425 2.53 -18.98 -19.60
CA ARG A 425 2.65 -20.15 -20.49
C ARG A 425 2.72 -19.78 -21.96
N ASP A 426 2.13 -18.65 -22.36
CA ASP A 426 2.10 -18.22 -23.75
C ASP A 426 3.52 -17.83 -24.22
N SER A 427 4.13 -18.71 -25.04
CA SER A 427 5.46 -18.48 -25.59
C SER A 427 5.52 -17.35 -26.61
N THR A 428 4.38 -16.84 -27.08
CA THR A 428 4.25 -15.74 -28.04
C THR A 428 4.08 -14.38 -27.36
N ALA A 429 3.72 -14.37 -26.07
CA ALA A 429 3.56 -13.16 -25.31
C ALA A 429 4.90 -12.45 -25.03
N ASP A 430 4.87 -11.12 -25.01
CA ASP A 430 6.03 -10.34 -24.56
C ASP A 430 6.21 -10.53 -23.06
N ARG A 431 7.27 -11.23 -22.68
CA ARG A 431 7.57 -11.56 -21.27
C ARG A 431 7.74 -10.31 -20.39
N LYS A 432 8.31 -9.22 -20.94
CA LYS A 432 8.44 -7.97 -20.19
C LYS A 432 7.06 -7.37 -19.88
N GLN A 433 6.18 -7.36 -20.87
CA GLN A 433 4.80 -6.87 -20.71
C GLN A 433 4.03 -7.71 -19.69
N VAL A 434 4.07 -9.04 -19.83
CA VAL A 434 3.42 -9.97 -18.89
C VAL A 434 3.90 -9.70 -17.46
N LYS A 435 5.22 -9.69 -17.25
CA LYS A 435 5.81 -9.44 -15.93
C LYS A 435 5.32 -8.13 -15.34
N LYS A 436 5.47 -7.01 -16.05
CA LYS A 436 5.09 -5.67 -15.55
C LYS A 436 3.60 -5.57 -15.22
N SER A 437 2.75 -6.09 -16.10
CA SER A 437 1.30 -6.10 -15.88
C SER A 437 0.90 -6.91 -14.66
N VAL A 438 1.48 -8.11 -14.50
CA VAL A 438 1.21 -8.99 -13.36
C VAL A 438 1.74 -8.39 -12.06
N GLN A 439 2.97 -7.85 -12.06
CA GLN A 439 3.54 -7.20 -10.87
C GLN A 439 2.74 -5.97 -10.45
N PHE A 440 2.30 -5.14 -11.40
CA PHE A 440 1.51 -3.96 -11.08
C PHE A 440 0.13 -4.33 -10.48
N ARG A 441 -0.58 -5.28 -11.08
CA ARG A 441 -1.85 -5.79 -10.52
C ARG A 441 -1.65 -6.41 -9.13
N ASN A 442 -0.55 -7.17 -8.95
CA ASN A 442 -0.19 -7.73 -7.65
C ASN A 442 0.10 -6.64 -6.61
N TYR A 443 0.82 -5.59 -6.99
CA TYR A 443 1.06 -4.41 -6.16
C TYR A 443 -0.24 -3.73 -5.74
N GLU A 444 -1.18 -3.51 -6.67
CA GLU A 444 -2.50 -2.94 -6.35
C GLU A 444 -3.27 -3.84 -5.37
N THR A 445 -3.23 -5.17 -5.56
CA THR A 445 -3.86 -6.15 -4.65
C THR A 445 -3.23 -6.11 -3.26
N GLN A 446 -1.90 -6.04 -3.15
CA GLN A 446 -1.19 -5.98 -1.87
C GLN A 446 -1.46 -4.69 -1.11
N LYS A 447 -1.46 -3.56 -1.81
CA LYS A 447 -1.67 -2.25 -1.18
C LYS A 447 -3.14 -1.99 -0.84
N GLN A 448 -4.06 -2.73 -1.46
CA GLN A 448 -5.53 -2.65 -1.28
C GLN A 448 -6.03 -1.21 -1.11
N LYS A 449 -5.53 -0.33 -1.95
CA LYS A 449 -5.97 1.07 -2.03
C LYS A 449 -7.28 1.12 -2.82
N ARG A 450 -8.40 1.01 -2.14
CA ARG A 450 -9.75 1.11 -2.70
C ARG A 450 -10.42 2.42 -2.27
#